data_c1a4844b8bbf4ba4e34ebfcf84e3d290
#
_entry.id   c1a4844b8bbf4ba4e34ebfcf84e3d290
#
_cell.length_a   1.000
_cell.length_b   1.000
_cell.length_c   1.000
_cell.angle_alpha   90.00
_cell.angle_beta   90.00
_cell.angle_gamma   90.00
#
_symmetry.space_group_name_H-M   'P 1'
#
loop_
_entity.id
_entity.type
_entity.pdbx_description
1 polymer ?
#
loop_
_entity_poly.entity_id
_entity_poly.type
_entity_poly.pdbx_seq_one_letter_code
_entity_poly.pdbx_strand_id
1 'polypeptide(L)'
;MSIFETTSPEAPETSASLGQGDGGVAAEATRTKMSKKRKGKIAALVIALVILALLFVWYLLNRKPLSELPGLSSTTLPHYEMSYYGVTTPIGVAATPTGDRVYVTESDGTRLVRIFDHAGKQTGTLRPPPSTGPSHLPMYVAINPKTQDVYVSDRMTYSIYIYDATGKYLRTFAPKGILDGKWAPLGLAFAPDGALYATDVRGLTNKTHRVVVFGPDGTLLRSMGAPGQLNFPNGIVVDSQGNIEVTDSNNGRLVIFSQYGKMLATIGQGVGEGDFGLPRGVAVDDSGRLFVADTSDHQVRVYTIDESKPTPTYVGSFGEEGQLDGTFEYPNGVAIDKRAHIYITDRENNRVQVWGY
;
A
#
# COMPACT_ATOMS: atom_id res chain seq x y z
N MET A 1 -30.20 -57.50 -24.62
CA MET A 1 -29.75 -58.85 -24.38
C MET A 1 -29.43 -58.94 -22.89
N SER A 2 -30.33 -59.51 -22.23
CA SER A 2 -30.37 -60.53 -21.18
C SER A 2 -30.07 -60.00 -19.79
N ILE A 3 -31.04 -59.77 -18.90
CA ILE A 3 -32.05 -60.61 -18.24
C ILE A 3 -31.44 -61.37 -17.02
N PHE A 4 -32.20 -61.27 -15.94
CA PHE A 4 -32.45 -62.10 -14.74
C PHE A 4 -31.85 -61.61 -13.45
N GLU A 5 -32.65 -61.24 -12.53
CA GLU A 5 -33.74 -61.79 -11.68
C GLU A 5 -33.25 -62.20 -10.29
N THR A 6 -33.92 -61.58 -9.34
CA THR A 6 -34.69 -62.04 -8.15
C THR A 6 -34.05 -63.01 -7.17
N THR A 7 -34.17 -62.79 -5.91
CA THR A 7 -35.12 -63.41 -4.98
C THR A 7 -34.94 -62.96 -3.52
N SER A 8 -36.00 -62.58 -2.89
CA SER A 8 -36.27 -62.76 -1.45
C SER A 8 -36.64 -64.19 -1.13
N PRO A 9 -36.48 -64.71 0.11
CA PRO A 9 -37.68 -64.86 0.96
C PRO A 9 -37.47 -64.69 2.45
N GLU A 10 -38.56 -64.27 3.08
CA GLU A 10 -39.40 -64.87 4.12
C GLU A 10 -38.93 -64.93 5.58
N ALA A 11 -39.83 -64.38 6.42
CA ALA A 11 -39.89 -64.51 7.86
C ALA A 11 -40.48 -65.91 8.30
N PRO A 12 -40.39 -66.24 9.56
CA PRO A 12 -41.64 -66.72 10.22
C PRO A 12 -41.94 -66.03 11.58
N GLU A 13 -43.26 -65.92 11.77
CA GLU A 13 -43.95 -65.61 13.02
C GLU A 13 -43.85 -66.70 14.06
N THR A 14 -44.05 -66.34 15.30
CA THR A 14 -44.94 -66.90 16.33
C THR A 14 -44.50 -66.36 17.69
N SER A 15 -45.26 -66.14 18.68
CA SER A 15 -46.65 -66.00 19.08
C SER A 15 -46.67 -65.52 20.54
N ALA A 16 -47.75 -64.90 20.92
CA ALA A 16 -48.11 -64.26 22.15
C ALA A 16 -47.88 -65.00 23.47
N SER A 17 -47.76 -64.21 24.56
CA SER A 17 -48.52 -64.43 25.77
C SER A 17 -48.64 -63.13 26.60
N LEU A 18 -49.88 -62.87 27.04
CA LEU A 18 -50.33 -61.79 27.86
C LEU A 18 -49.85 -61.96 29.35
N GLY A 19 -49.46 -60.84 29.94
CA GLY A 19 -49.30 -60.71 31.39
C GLY A 19 -49.51 -59.27 31.81
N GLN A 20 -50.67 -58.97 32.39
CA GLN A 20 -51.02 -57.74 33.08
C GLN A 20 -50.16 -57.56 34.34
N GLY A 21 -49.77 -56.31 34.64
CA GLY A 21 -49.15 -55.88 35.89
C GLY A 21 -49.03 -54.38 35.98
N ASP A 22 -49.94 -53.77 36.72
CA ASP A 22 -49.95 -52.38 37.17
C ASP A 22 -48.64 -51.96 37.83
N GLY A 23 -48.24 -50.70 37.58
CA GLY A 23 -47.20 -50.09 38.36
C GLY A 23 -46.76 -48.73 37.74
N GLY A 24 -47.44 -47.66 38.09
CA GLY A 24 -46.96 -46.30 37.73
C GLY A 24 -45.59 -46.03 38.31
N VAL A 25 -44.67 -45.67 37.42
CA VAL A 25 -43.35 -45.11 37.79
C VAL A 25 -43.19 -43.74 37.08
N ALA A 26 -43.27 -42.76 37.96
CA ALA A 26 -42.92 -41.35 37.55
C ALA A 26 -41.53 -41.31 36.89
N ALA A 27 -41.47 -40.78 35.68
CA ALA A 27 -40.22 -40.50 35.01
C ALA A 27 -39.45 -39.37 35.72
N GLU A 28 -38.57 -39.75 36.63
CA GLU A 28 -37.61 -38.88 37.27
C GLU A 28 -36.53 -38.50 36.22
N ALA A 29 -36.64 -37.29 35.68
CA ALA A 29 -35.67 -36.74 34.75
C ALA A 29 -34.33 -36.63 35.46
N THR A 30 -33.44 -37.57 35.23
CA THR A 30 -32.07 -37.60 35.74
C THR A 30 -31.28 -36.42 35.10
N ARG A 31 -31.26 -35.28 35.79
CA ARG A 31 -30.33 -34.17 35.49
C ARG A 31 -28.92 -34.66 35.75
N THR A 32 -28.28 -35.15 34.71
CA THR A 32 -26.85 -35.54 34.74
C THR A 32 -26.02 -34.30 35.07
N LYS A 33 -25.51 -34.17 36.29
CA LYS A 33 -24.58 -33.11 36.70
C LYS A 33 -23.29 -33.23 35.86
N MET A 34 -23.10 -32.28 34.92
CA MET A 34 -21.87 -32.20 34.14
C MET A 34 -20.64 -32.12 35.06
N SER A 35 -19.62 -32.91 34.77
CA SER A 35 -18.34 -32.91 35.53
C SER A 35 -17.69 -31.54 35.52
N LYS A 36 -16.96 -31.17 36.60
CA LYS A 36 -16.25 -29.88 36.72
C LYS A 36 -15.31 -29.64 35.50
N LYS A 37 -14.68 -30.71 34.96
CA LYS A 37 -13.80 -30.64 33.78
C LYS A 37 -14.54 -30.30 32.48
N ARG A 38 -15.82 -30.76 32.34
CA ARG A 38 -16.66 -30.45 31.18
C ARG A 38 -17.21 -29.03 31.24
N LYS A 39 -17.54 -28.53 32.45
CA LYS A 39 -17.96 -27.14 32.71
C LYS A 39 -16.81 -26.17 32.40
N GLY A 40 -15.55 -26.50 32.79
CA GLY A 40 -14.35 -25.71 32.48
C GLY A 40 -14.10 -25.60 30.97
N LYS A 41 -14.23 -26.68 30.21
CA LYS A 41 -14.09 -26.65 28.75
C LYS A 41 -15.16 -25.82 28.05
N ILE A 42 -16.43 -25.89 28.54
CA ILE A 42 -17.51 -25.07 27.99
C ILE A 42 -17.28 -23.58 28.33
N ALA A 43 -16.86 -23.26 29.56
CA ALA A 43 -16.53 -21.90 29.93
C ALA A 43 -15.38 -21.32 29.08
N ALA A 44 -14.32 -22.09 28.85
CA ALA A 44 -13.23 -21.70 27.97
C ALA A 44 -13.68 -21.46 26.53
N LEU A 45 -14.56 -22.33 25.99
CA LEU A 45 -15.12 -22.15 24.65
C LEU A 45 -15.99 -20.89 24.55
N VAL A 46 -16.81 -20.60 25.56
CA VAL A 46 -17.66 -19.39 25.61
C VAL A 46 -16.80 -18.14 25.68
N ILE A 47 -15.72 -18.13 26.50
CA ILE A 47 -14.77 -17.03 26.58
C ILE A 47 -14.10 -16.79 25.21
N ALA A 48 -13.65 -17.85 24.54
CA ALA A 48 -13.06 -17.75 23.22
C ALA A 48 -14.02 -17.16 22.18
N LEU A 49 -15.29 -17.58 22.19
CA LEU A 49 -16.31 -17.03 21.29
C LEU A 49 -16.63 -15.56 21.58
N VAL A 50 -16.64 -15.16 22.87
CA VAL A 50 -16.82 -13.75 23.25
C VAL A 50 -15.63 -12.90 22.76
N ILE A 51 -14.41 -13.38 22.92
CA ILE A 51 -13.22 -12.69 22.41
C ILE A 51 -13.30 -12.54 20.89
N LEU A 52 -13.66 -13.61 20.16
CA LEU A 52 -13.84 -13.55 18.71
C LEU A 52 -14.92 -12.56 18.28
N ALA A 53 -16.05 -12.51 19.01
CA ALA A 53 -17.12 -11.55 18.75
C ALA A 53 -16.66 -10.11 18.99
N LEU A 54 -15.90 -9.86 20.05
CA LEU A 54 -15.35 -8.53 20.35
C LEU A 54 -14.32 -8.10 19.29
N LEU A 55 -13.46 -9.01 18.85
CA LEU A 55 -12.51 -8.75 17.76
C LEU A 55 -13.23 -8.48 16.43
N PHE A 56 -14.33 -9.20 16.16
CA PHE A 56 -15.15 -8.96 14.97
C PHE A 56 -15.86 -7.61 15.01
N VAL A 57 -16.44 -7.23 16.17
CA VAL A 57 -17.04 -5.90 16.37
C VAL A 57 -15.99 -4.80 16.24
N TRP A 58 -14.81 -4.99 16.84
CA TRP A 58 -13.70 -4.06 16.69
C TRP A 58 -13.28 -3.91 15.22
N TYR A 59 -13.17 -5.02 14.48
CA TYR A 59 -12.90 -5.02 13.04
C TYR A 59 -13.94 -4.23 12.25
N LEU A 60 -15.24 -4.46 12.51
CA LEU A 60 -16.32 -3.73 11.83
C LEU A 60 -16.31 -2.23 12.12
N LEU A 61 -15.97 -1.84 13.36
CA LEU A 61 -15.92 -0.44 13.77
C LEU A 61 -14.71 0.31 13.17
N ASN A 62 -13.57 -0.36 13.08
CA ASN A 62 -12.34 0.24 12.60
C ASN A 62 -12.10 0.01 11.10
N ARG A 63 -12.81 -0.93 10.48
CA ARG A 63 -12.61 -1.37 9.08
C ARG A 63 -11.14 -1.61 8.74
N LYS A 64 -10.36 -2.05 9.73
CA LYS A 64 -8.95 -2.38 9.55
C LYS A 64 -8.81 -3.78 8.96
N PRO A 65 -7.84 -4.02 8.05
CA PRO A 65 -7.60 -5.36 7.53
C PRO A 65 -7.25 -6.35 8.65
N LEU A 66 -7.63 -7.61 8.48
CA LEU A 66 -7.40 -8.68 9.47
C LEU A 66 -5.92 -8.86 9.84
N SER A 67 -5.02 -8.46 8.94
CA SER A 67 -3.57 -8.45 9.16
C SER A 67 -3.10 -7.51 10.28
N GLU A 68 -3.91 -6.52 10.65
CA GLU A 68 -3.60 -5.59 11.75
C GLU A 68 -4.11 -6.06 13.12
N LEU A 69 -4.74 -7.23 13.19
CA LEU A 69 -5.14 -7.81 14.48
C LEU A 69 -3.90 -8.26 15.27
N PRO A 70 -3.81 -7.93 16.57
CA PRO A 70 -2.68 -8.36 17.40
C PRO A 70 -2.52 -9.88 17.37
N GLY A 71 -1.34 -10.35 16.98
CA GLY A 71 -0.99 -11.77 16.89
C GLY A 71 -1.27 -12.46 15.54
N LEU A 72 -1.84 -11.75 14.57
CA LEU A 72 -1.86 -12.15 13.18
C LEU A 72 -0.76 -11.37 12.43
N SER A 73 0.48 -11.77 12.56
CA SER A 73 1.52 -11.31 11.66
C SER A 73 1.21 -11.85 10.26
N SER A 74 0.71 -11.01 9.36
CA SER A 74 0.43 -11.45 8.01
C SER A 74 1.75 -11.52 7.23
N THR A 75 2.19 -12.73 6.96
CA THR A 75 3.10 -13.05 5.86
C THR A 75 2.36 -13.08 4.52
N THR A 76 1.05 -12.75 4.50
CA THR A 76 0.25 -12.74 3.28
C THR A 76 0.60 -11.52 2.44
N LEU A 77 0.86 -11.77 1.17
CA LEU A 77 1.01 -10.71 0.16
C LEU A 77 -0.36 -10.14 -0.19
N PRO A 78 -0.43 -8.88 -0.66
CA PRO A 78 -1.67 -8.28 -1.13
C PRO A 78 -2.27 -9.05 -2.30
N HIS A 79 -3.59 -8.95 -2.48
CA HIS A 79 -4.31 -9.46 -3.64
C HIS A 79 -4.93 -8.31 -4.44
N TYR A 80 -5.10 -8.54 -5.74
CA TYR A 80 -5.76 -7.59 -6.63
C TYR A 80 -7.24 -7.42 -6.26
N GLU A 81 -7.72 -6.18 -6.26
CA GLU A 81 -9.12 -5.85 -5.99
C GLU A 81 -9.82 -5.24 -7.21
N MET A 82 -9.24 -4.20 -7.81
CA MET A 82 -9.83 -3.50 -8.93
C MET A 82 -8.83 -2.63 -9.71
N SER A 83 -9.27 -2.10 -10.85
CA SER A 83 -8.48 -1.16 -11.66
C SER A 83 -9.25 0.15 -11.93
N TYR A 84 -8.51 1.27 -11.91
CA TYR A 84 -8.99 2.57 -12.37
C TYR A 84 -8.47 2.82 -13.78
N TYR A 85 -9.37 3.17 -14.67
CA TYR A 85 -9.08 3.45 -16.08
C TYR A 85 -9.30 4.94 -16.41
N GLY A 86 -8.92 5.35 -17.62
CA GLY A 86 -9.05 6.73 -18.07
C GLY A 86 -7.84 7.60 -17.75
N VAL A 87 -6.70 6.97 -17.54
CA VAL A 87 -5.36 7.59 -17.44
C VAL A 87 -4.49 7.16 -18.60
N THR A 88 -3.51 7.99 -18.96
CA THR A 88 -2.56 7.67 -20.03
C THR A 88 -1.15 7.70 -19.46
N THR A 89 -0.44 6.58 -19.55
CA THR A 89 0.94 6.40 -19.08
C THR A 89 1.13 6.98 -17.66
N PRO A 90 0.39 6.47 -16.65
CA PRO A 90 0.43 7.01 -15.29
C PRO A 90 1.79 6.76 -14.63
N ILE A 91 2.29 7.77 -13.89
CA ILE A 91 3.60 7.72 -13.23
C ILE A 91 3.45 7.76 -11.71
N GLY A 92 3.03 8.89 -11.15
CA GLY A 92 2.89 9.09 -9.72
C GLY A 92 1.46 8.88 -9.28
N VAL A 93 1.29 8.44 -8.04
CA VAL A 93 -0.01 8.30 -7.38
C VAL A 93 0.09 8.74 -5.94
N ALA A 94 -0.96 9.38 -5.42
CA ALA A 94 -1.14 9.67 -4.00
C ALA A 94 -2.61 9.52 -3.62
N ALA A 95 -2.87 8.99 -2.44
CA ALA A 95 -4.21 8.82 -1.91
C ALA A 95 -4.41 9.64 -0.63
N THR A 96 -5.61 10.17 -0.43
CA THR A 96 -6.00 10.71 0.88
C THR A 96 -6.05 9.56 1.90
N PRO A 97 -5.95 9.85 3.21
CA PRO A 97 -5.98 8.80 4.24
C PRO A 97 -7.20 7.88 4.18
N THR A 98 -8.32 8.39 3.69
CA THR A 98 -9.56 7.63 3.53
C THR A 98 -9.74 7.00 2.14
N GLY A 99 -8.81 7.23 1.21
CA GLY A 99 -8.94 6.79 -0.19
C GLY A 99 -10.05 7.51 -0.96
N ASP A 100 -10.71 8.52 -0.38
CA ASP A 100 -11.81 9.24 -1.03
C ASP A 100 -11.37 10.06 -2.25
N ARG A 101 -10.06 10.35 -2.32
CA ARG A 101 -9.42 10.96 -3.49
C ARG A 101 -8.08 10.29 -3.75
N VAL A 102 -7.93 9.85 -4.99
CA VAL A 102 -6.68 9.31 -5.52
C VAL A 102 -6.23 10.19 -6.68
N TYR A 103 -5.05 10.77 -6.53
CA TYR A 103 -4.43 11.66 -7.52
C TYR A 103 -3.43 10.87 -8.34
N VAL A 104 -3.54 10.93 -9.67
CA VAL A 104 -2.71 10.18 -10.61
C VAL A 104 -2.12 11.11 -11.66
N THR A 105 -0.80 11.16 -11.78
CA THR A 105 -0.13 11.95 -12.82
C THR A 105 -0.05 11.21 -14.13
N GLU A 106 -0.28 11.90 -15.25
CA GLU A 106 -0.14 11.37 -16.61
C GLU A 106 1.15 11.90 -17.25
N SER A 107 1.99 11.03 -17.80
CA SER A 107 3.21 11.44 -18.51
C SER A 107 3.02 11.57 -20.01
N ASP A 108 1.90 11.13 -20.55
CA ASP A 108 1.51 11.28 -21.95
C ASP A 108 0.05 11.74 -22.06
N GLY A 109 -0.45 11.85 -23.28
CA GLY A 109 -1.81 12.34 -23.55
C GLY A 109 -1.98 13.81 -23.13
N THR A 110 -2.88 14.04 -22.19
CA THR A 110 -3.16 15.41 -21.71
C THR A 110 -2.17 15.94 -20.69
N ARG A 111 -1.35 15.08 -20.10
CA ARG A 111 -0.34 15.40 -19.08
C ARG A 111 -0.91 16.19 -17.92
N LEU A 112 -2.02 15.71 -17.39
CA LEU A 112 -2.70 16.28 -16.22
C LEU A 112 -2.53 15.37 -15.00
N VAL A 113 -3.05 15.83 -13.88
CA VAL A 113 -3.29 14.95 -12.73
C VAL A 113 -4.77 14.62 -12.70
N ARG A 114 -5.11 13.33 -12.78
CA ARG A 114 -6.48 12.84 -12.64
C ARG A 114 -6.82 12.65 -11.18
N ILE A 115 -8.07 12.92 -10.83
CA ILE A 115 -8.60 12.69 -9.49
C ILE A 115 -9.69 11.64 -9.60
N PHE A 116 -9.55 10.56 -8.82
CA PHE A 116 -10.53 9.47 -8.72
C PHE A 116 -11.11 9.41 -7.31
N ASP A 117 -12.33 8.91 -7.20
CA ASP A 117 -12.88 8.45 -5.93
C ASP A 117 -12.43 7.00 -5.65
N HIS A 118 -12.80 6.47 -4.48
CA HIS A 118 -12.48 5.11 -4.05
C HIS A 118 -13.08 4.00 -4.95
N ALA A 119 -14.09 4.33 -5.75
CA ALA A 119 -14.70 3.41 -6.71
C ALA A 119 -14.05 3.47 -8.11
N GLY A 120 -12.97 4.25 -8.27
CA GLY A 120 -12.27 4.42 -9.53
C GLY A 120 -12.98 5.33 -10.53
N LYS A 121 -14.00 6.09 -10.08
CA LYS A 121 -14.64 7.08 -10.92
C LYS A 121 -13.84 8.38 -10.93
N GLN A 122 -13.50 8.88 -12.11
CA GLN A 122 -12.86 10.18 -12.25
C GLN A 122 -13.80 11.29 -11.79
N THR A 123 -13.34 12.10 -10.83
CA THR A 123 -14.09 13.21 -10.22
C THR A 123 -13.54 14.58 -10.56
N GLY A 124 -12.30 14.66 -11.08
CA GLY A 124 -11.69 15.93 -11.43
C GLY A 124 -10.31 15.81 -12.08
N THR A 125 -9.68 16.98 -12.24
CA THR A 125 -8.30 17.08 -12.75
C THR A 125 -7.61 18.29 -12.12
N LEU A 126 -6.28 18.18 -11.85
CA LEU A 126 -5.45 19.35 -11.57
C LEU A 126 -4.80 19.80 -12.88
N ARG A 127 -4.83 21.10 -13.13
CA ARG A 127 -4.24 21.74 -14.31
C ARG A 127 -3.13 22.69 -13.87
N PRO A 128 -1.96 22.64 -14.50
CA PRO A 128 -0.94 23.67 -14.26
C PRO A 128 -1.47 25.06 -14.67
N PRO A 129 -0.95 26.13 -14.06
CA PRO A 129 -1.42 27.49 -14.37
C PRO A 129 -1.03 27.87 -15.82
N PRO A 130 -1.91 28.54 -16.57
CA PRO A 130 -1.64 28.96 -17.96
C PRO A 130 -0.38 29.81 -18.13
N SER A 131 0.03 30.54 -17.10
CA SER A 131 1.22 31.40 -17.09
C SER A 131 2.54 30.64 -17.19
N THR A 132 2.54 29.31 -16.99
CA THR A 132 3.74 28.47 -17.03
C THR A 132 4.02 27.88 -18.43
N GLY A 133 3.19 28.22 -19.42
CA GLY A 133 3.33 27.74 -20.79
C GLY A 133 2.64 26.40 -21.06
N PRO A 134 2.70 25.88 -22.28
CA PRO A 134 1.96 24.67 -22.68
C PRO A 134 2.69 23.36 -22.36
N SER A 135 3.96 23.42 -22.03
CA SER A 135 4.78 22.20 -21.87
C SER A 135 4.86 21.81 -20.40
N HIS A 136 4.15 20.78 -20.03
CA HIS A 136 4.12 20.20 -18.70
C HIS A 136 4.40 18.69 -18.75
N LEU A 137 4.98 18.16 -17.69
CA LEU A 137 5.17 16.73 -17.48
C LEU A 137 5.09 16.44 -15.96
N PRO A 138 3.87 16.29 -15.43
CA PRO A 138 3.69 15.95 -14.03
C PRO A 138 4.24 14.56 -13.76
N MET A 139 5.06 14.43 -12.73
CA MET A 139 5.76 13.18 -12.41
C MET A 139 5.22 12.55 -11.13
N TYR A 140 5.46 13.19 -9.98
CA TYR A 140 5.02 12.68 -8.70
C TYR A 140 4.07 13.65 -8.03
N VAL A 141 3.25 13.10 -7.15
CA VAL A 141 2.24 13.84 -6.39
C VAL A 141 2.33 13.43 -4.93
N ALA A 142 2.21 14.40 -4.01
CA ALA A 142 2.17 14.17 -2.57
C ALA A 142 1.14 15.10 -1.93
N ILE A 143 0.54 14.66 -0.82
CA ILE A 143 -0.46 15.41 -0.07
C ILE A 143 0.16 15.85 1.25
N ASN A 144 0.12 17.14 1.53
CA ASN A 144 0.59 17.68 2.81
C ASN A 144 -0.35 17.20 3.94
N PRO A 145 0.15 16.46 4.95
CA PRO A 145 -0.72 15.87 5.97
C PRO A 145 -1.41 16.91 6.87
N LYS A 146 -0.86 18.14 6.96
CA LYS A 146 -1.42 19.22 7.80
C LYS A 146 -2.42 20.10 7.07
N THR A 147 -2.13 20.50 5.83
CA THR A 147 -2.96 21.44 5.07
C THR A 147 -3.88 20.75 4.09
N GLN A 148 -3.64 19.47 3.77
CA GLN A 148 -4.28 18.69 2.70
C GLN A 148 -4.04 19.27 1.30
N ASP A 149 -3.08 20.19 1.16
CA ASP A 149 -2.66 20.70 -0.14
C ASP A 149 -1.94 19.62 -0.93
N VAL A 150 -2.15 19.62 -2.24
CA VAL A 150 -1.59 18.65 -3.17
C VAL A 150 -0.41 19.27 -3.90
N TYR A 151 0.75 18.65 -3.79
CA TYR A 151 2.00 19.07 -4.41
C TYR A 151 2.31 18.16 -5.59
N VAL A 152 2.56 18.73 -6.75
CA VAL A 152 2.84 18.01 -8.00
C VAL A 152 4.17 18.46 -8.56
N SER A 153 5.14 17.57 -8.69
CA SER A 153 6.41 17.85 -9.37
C SER A 153 6.23 17.81 -10.88
N ASP A 154 6.84 18.75 -11.58
CA ASP A 154 6.80 18.86 -13.04
C ASP A 154 8.21 18.85 -13.63
N ARG A 155 8.47 17.86 -14.47
CA ARG A 155 9.81 17.62 -15.06
C ARG A 155 10.19 18.60 -16.17
N MET A 156 9.20 19.17 -16.86
CA MET A 156 9.46 20.13 -17.93
C MET A 156 9.78 21.53 -17.41
N THR A 157 9.10 21.93 -16.34
CA THR A 157 9.26 23.26 -15.74
C THR A 157 10.22 23.26 -14.55
N TYR A 158 10.66 22.08 -14.08
CA TYR A 158 11.47 21.91 -12.86
C TYR A 158 10.85 22.57 -11.62
N SER A 159 9.55 22.50 -11.55
CA SER A 159 8.75 23.18 -10.51
C SER A 159 7.91 22.18 -9.70
N ILE A 160 7.43 22.62 -8.56
CA ILE A 160 6.35 21.95 -7.84
C ILE A 160 5.16 22.89 -7.83
N TYR A 161 4.02 22.44 -8.33
CA TYR A 161 2.76 23.15 -8.30
C TYR A 161 1.92 22.73 -7.10
N ILE A 162 1.32 23.68 -6.42
CA ILE A 162 0.54 23.45 -5.20
C ILE A 162 -0.92 23.79 -5.47
N TYR A 163 -1.79 22.85 -5.11
CA TYR A 163 -3.24 22.96 -5.21
C TYR A 163 -3.87 22.75 -3.84
N ASP A 164 -5.02 23.39 -3.60
CA ASP A 164 -5.81 23.06 -2.41
C ASP A 164 -6.53 21.70 -2.56
N ALA A 165 -7.15 21.26 -1.48
CA ALA A 165 -7.90 20.00 -1.46
C ALA A 165 -9.10 19.97 -2.45
N THR A 166 -9.55 21.12 -2.99
CA THR A 166 -10.60 21.18 -4.01
C THR A 166 -10.06 21.03 -5.42
N GLY A 167 -8.73 21.07 -5.60
CA GLY A 167 -8.04 21.02 -6.88
C GLY A 167 -7.77 22.38 -7.51
N LYS A 168 -8.00 23.47 -6.78
CA LYS A 168 -7.68 24.82 -7.25
C LYS A 168 -6.18 25.09 -7.10
N TYR A 169 -5.54 25.56 -8.17
CA TYR A 169 -4.14 26.00 -8.10
C TYR A 169 -3.99 27.17 -7.09
N LEU A 170 -3.04 27.03 -6.19
CA LEU A 170 -2.70 28.04 -5.19
C LEU A 170 -1.45 28.83 -5.58
N ARG A 171 -0.35 28.16 -5.81
CA ARG A 171 0.95 28.76 -6.12
C ARG A 171 1.95 27.71 -6.62
N THR A 172 3.03 28.19 -7.21
CA THR A 172 4.25 27.40 -7.42
C THR A 172 5.08 27.42 -6.14
N PHE A 173 5.64 26.28 -5.76
CA PHE A 173 6.55 26.19 -4.62
C PHE A 173 7.80 27.03 -4.88
N ALA A 174 8.14 27.90 -3.94
CA ALA A 174 9.30 28.79 -4.01
C ALA A 174 10.35 28.33 -2.99
N PRO A 175 11.32 27.49 -3.38
CA PRO A 175 12.36 27.03 -2.47
C PRO A 175 13.29 28.18 -2.08
N LYS A 176 13.53 28.33 -0.77
CA LYS A 176 14.47 29.30 -0.21
C LYS A 176 15.75 28.59 0.19
N GLY A 177 16.90 29.15 -0.17
CA GLY A 177 18.23 28.61 0.25
C GLY A 177 18.79 27.53 -0.68
N ILE A 178 18.17 27.26 -1.83
CA ILE A 178 18.85 26.51 -2.90
C ILE A 178 19.86 27.44 -3.57
N LEU A 179 21.14 27.10 -3.40
CA LEU A 179 22.23 27.82 -4.03
C LEU A 179 22.07 27.76 -5.55
N ASP A 180 22.26 28.88 -6.24
CA ASP A 180 22.11 29.06 -7.69
C ASP A 180 20.67 28.92 -8.27
N GLY A 181 19.64 28.69 -7.41
CA GLY A 181 18.23 28.63 -7.81
C GLY A 181 17.89 27.47 -8.75
N LYS A 182 18.82 26.50 -8.94
CA LYS A 182 18.63 25.38 -9.87
C LYS A 182 18.40 24.09 -9.13
N TRP A 183 17.27 23.44 -9.42
CA TRP A 183 16.92 22.11 -8.96
C TRP A 183 16.00 21.42 -9.96
N ALA A 184 15.80 20.13 -9.82
CA ALA A 184 14.89 19.35 -10.65
C ALA A 184 14.16 18.34 -9.76
N PRO A 185 13.07 18.79 -9.10
CA PRO A 185 12.30 17.94 -8.19
C PRO A 185 11.65 16.79 -8.94
N LEU A 186 11.67 15.60 -8.31
CA LEU A 186 11.05 14.41 -8.87
C LEU A 186 10.13 13.76 -7.83
N GLY A 187 10.58 12.82 -7.01
CA GLY A 187 9.80 12.22 -5.93
C GLY A 187 9.53 13.23 -4.81
N LEU A 188 8.35 13.14 -4.21
CA LEU A 188 7.88 14.02 -3.15
C LEU A 188 7.33 13.19 -1.98
N ALA A 189 7.67 13.57 -0.77
CA ALA A 189 7.05 13.04 0.45
C ALA A 189 6.94 14.12 1.52
N PHE A 190 6.04 13.92 2.46
CA PHE A 190 5.91 14.78 3.65
C PHE A 190 6.17 14.00 4.92
N ALA A 191 6.91 14.60 5.83
CA ALA A 191 6.92 14.14 7.20
C ALA A 191 5.64 14.61 7.94
N PRO A 192 5.27 13.98 9.07
CA PRO A 192 4.09 14.37 9.85
C PRO A 192 4.10 15.81 10.35
N ASP A 193 5.28 16.42 10.50
CA ASP A 193 5.44 17.83 10.89
C ASP A 193 5.16 18.83 9.75
N GLY A 194 4.98 18.34 8.51
CA GLY A 194 4.73 19.13 7.29
C GLY A 194 6.01 19.50 6.54
N ALA A 195 7.18 19.00 6.94
CA ALA A 195 8.41 19.17 6.18
C ALA A 195 8.31 18.41 4.84
N LEU A 196 8.69 19.07 3.76
CA LEU A 196 8.71 18.51 2.40
C LEU A 196 10.07 17.89 2.09
N TYR A 197 10.08 16.62 1.74
CA TYR A 197 11.22 15.88 1.23
C TYR A 197 11.06 15.74 -0.30
N ALA A 198 12.09 16.09 -1.05
CA ALA A 198 12.06 15.96 -2.51
C ALA A 198 13.38 15.35 -3.02
N THR A 199 13.29 14.42 -3.94
CA THR A 199 14.47 14.00 -4.71
C THR A 199 14.79 15.08 -5.74
N ASP A 200 16.06 15.44 -5.86
CA ASP A 200 16.58 16.45 -6.81
C ASP A 200 17.51 15.77 -7.81
N VAL A 201 17.03 15.63 -9.03
CA VAL A 201 17.75 14.94 -10.13
C VAL A 201 18.36 15.92 -11.13
N ARG A 202 18.86 17.05 -10.63
CA ARG A 202 19.45 18.08 -11.46
C ARG A 202 20.69 17.61 -12.18
N GLY A 203 20.77 17.94 -13.47
CA GLY A 203 21.94 17.70 -14.31
C GLY A 203 21.99 16.32 -14.95
N LEU A 204 22.98 16.11 -15.80
CA LEU A 204 23.19 14.87 -16.54
C LEU A 204 24.10 13.87 -15.82
N THR A 205 24.67 14.27 -14.68
CA THR A 205 25.56 13.43 -13.89
C THR A 205 25.01 13.26 -12.49
N ASN A 206 25.25 12.09 -11.90
CA ASN A 206 24.82 11.78 -10.54
C ASN A 206 25.52 12.61 -9.44
N LYS A 207 26.53 13.43 -9.78
CA LYS A 207 27.24 14.29 -8.82
C LYS A 207 26.36 15.37 -8.17
N THR A 208 25.22 15.69 -8.78
CA THR A 208 24.27 16.68 -8.26
C THR A 208 22.96 16.08 -7.75
N HIS A 209 22.80 14.76 -7.90
CA HIS A 209 21.62 14.07 -7.41
C HIS A 209 21.63 13.97 -5.88
N ARG A 210 20.50 14.28 -5.25
CA ARG A 210 20.38 14.36 -3.78
C ARG A 210 18.93 14.30 -3.34
N VAL A 211 18.70 14.24 -2.05
CA VAL A 211 17.41 14.58 -1.41
C VAL A 211 17.56 15.96 -0.79
N VAL A 212 16.55 16.80 -0.94
CA VAL A 212 16.44 18.11 -0.29
C VAL A 212 15.24 18.13 0.64
N VAL A 213 15.38 18.78 1.78
CA VAL A 213 14.34 18.87 2.82
C VAL A 213 14.02 20.33 3.08
N PHE A 214 12.74 20.68 2.97
CA PHE A 214 12.25 22.02 3.23
C PHE A 214 11.31 22.05 4.43
N GLY A 215 11.40 23.10 5.20
CA GLY A 215 10.39 23.43 6.20
C GLY A 215 9.04 23.84 5.55
N PRO A 216 7.97 23.93 6.35
CA PRO A 216 6.65 24.32 5.85
C PRO A 216 6.61 25.68 5.15
N ASP A 217 7.56 26.57 5.46
CA ASP A 217 7.70 27.90 4.84
C ASP A 217 8.54 27.89 3.55
N GLY A 218 9.01 26.71 3.09
CA GLY A 218 9.87 26.52 1.93
C GLY A 218 11.36 26.79 2.17
N THR A 219 11.79 27.00 3.43
CA THR A 219 13.21 27.19 3.76
C THR A 219 13.95 25.84 3.70
N LEU A 220 15.07 25.77 3.00
CA LEU A 220 15.93 24.60 2.95
C LEU A 220 16.50 24.30 4.34
N LEU A 221 16.13 23.16 4.90
CA LEU A 221 16.61 22.68 6.19
C LEU A 221 17.91 21.90 6.05
N ARG A 222 17.99 21.03 5.03
CA ARG A 222 19.15 20.16 4.78
C ARG A 222 19.11 19.54 3.39
N SER A 223 20.25 18.94 3.00
CA SER A 223 20.36 18.05 1.85
C SER A 223 21.01 16.74 2.30
N MET A 224 20.63 15.63 1.65
CA MET A 224 21.15 14.29 1.90
C MET A 224 21.65 13.69 0.58
N GLY A 225 22.61 12.77 0.68
CA GLY A 225 23.29 12.20 -0.47
C GLY A 225 24.54 12.99 -0.82
N ALA A 226 25.72 12.40 -0.57
CA ALA A 226 27.00 12.96 -1.01
C ALA A 226 27.08 12.96 -2.56
N PRO A 227 27.90 13.81 -3.18
CA PRO A 227 28.09 13.82 -4.63
C PRO A 227 28.43 12.42 -5.16
N GLY A 228 27.61 11.91 -6.11
CA GLY A 228 27.76 10.58 -6.69
C GLY A 228 27.18 9.43 -5.87
N GLN A 229 26.66 9.70 -4.69
CA GLN A 229 26.05 8.67 -3.82
C GLN A 229 24.71 8.16 -4.35
N LEU A 230 23.89 9.04 -4.92
CA LEU A 230 22.61 8.71 -5.54
C LEU A 230 22.70 8.83 -7.06
N ASN A 231 21.96 7.98 -7.78
CA ASN A 231 21.90 8.02 -9.22
C ASN A 231 20.46 7.94 -9.70
N PHE A 232 19.89 9.10 -10.05
CA PHE A 232 18.51 9.28 -10.47
C PHE A 232 17.52 8.76 -9.42
N PRO A 233 17.55 9.31 -8.19
CA PRO A 233 16.59 8.91 -7.17
C PRO A 233 15.17 9.32 -7.59
N ASN A 234 14.24 8.36 -7.57
CA ASN A 234 12.86 8.58 -7.99
C ASN A 234 11.92 8.75 -6.79
N GLY A 235 11.45 7.64 -6.25
CA GLY A 235 10.51 7.63 -5.14
C GLY A 235 11.19 7.96 -3.81
N ILE A 236 10.40 8.49 -2.91
CA ILE A 236 10.81 8.83 -1.55
C ILE A 236 9.62 8.69 -0.62
N VAL A 237 9.86 8.18 0.58
CA VAL A 237 8.87 8.13 1.66
C VAL A 237 9.55 8.39 2.99
N VAL A 238 8.79 8.81 4.00
CA VAL A 238 9.24 8.98 5.39
C VAL A 238 8.47 7.97 6.24
N ASP A 239 9.18 7.12 6.95
CA ASP A 239 8.59 6.12 7.83
C ASP A 239 8.12 6.69 9.18
N SER A 240 7.52 5.85 10.02
CA SER A 240 7.03 6.25 11.35
C SER A 240 8.14 6.66 12.32
N GLN A 241 9.38 6.26 12.07
CA GLN A 241 10.57 6.62 12.87
C GLN A 241 11.23 7.91 12.37
N GLY A 242 10.77 8.44 11.23
CA GLY A 242 11.34 9.59 10.55
C GLY A 242 12.57 9.23 9.71
N ASN A 243 12.81 7.94 9.40
CA ASN A 243 13.79 7.57 8.40
C ASN A 243 13.22 7.84 7.00
N ILE A 244 14.10 7.94 6.04
CA ILE A 244 13.79 8.31 4.67
C ILE A 244 14.24 7.19 3.75
N GLU A 245 13.30 6.52 3.11
CA GLU A 245 13.53 5.50 2.10
C GLU A 245 13.48 6.13 0.71
N VAL A 246 14.56 5.95 -0.04
CA VAL A 246 14.74 6.54 -1.37
C VAL A 246 15.07 5.45 -2.38
N THR A 247 14.27 5.35 -3.43
CA THR A 247 14.63 4.49 -4.56
C THR A 247 15.73 5.13 -5.39
N ASP A 248 16.92 4.58 -5.31
CA ASP A 248 18.12 4.99 -6.05
C ASP A 248 18.18 4.21 -7.38
N SER A 249 17.27 4.60 -8.28
CA SER A 249 16.80 3.78 -9.41
C SER A 249 17.91 3.28 -10.32
N ASN A 250 18.79 4.17 -10.78
CA ASN A 250 19.86 3.78 -11.71
C ASN A 250 21.00 3.00 -11.01
N ASN A 251 20.98 2.90 -9.68
CA ASN A 251 21.86 2.04 -8.92
C ASN A 251 21.17 0.73 -8.49
N GLY A 252 19.91 0.50 -8.90
CA GLY A 252 19.15 -0.73 -8.61
C GLY A 252 19.01 -1.01 -7.13
N ARG A 253 18.75 0.00 -6.30
CA ARG A 253 18.69 -0.16 -4.84
C ARG A 253 17.73 0.79 -4.15
N LEU A 254 17.37 0.47 -2.93
CA LEU A 254 16.77 1.37 -1.96
C LEU A 254 17.83 1.85 -0.97
N VAL A 255 17.87 3.14 -0.69
CA VAL A 255 18.76 3.76 0.30
C VAL A 255 17.92 4.27 1.45
N ILE A 256 18.30 3.93 2.68
CA ILE A 256 17.66 4.37 3.90
C ILE A 256 18.56 5.42 4.58
N PHE A 257 18.02 6.62 4.78
CA PHE A 257 18.67 7.69 5.56
C PHE A 257 17.95 7.89 6.89
N SER A 258 18.70 8.25 7.92
CA SER A 258 18.09 8.79 9.14
C SER A 258 17.48 10.17 8.86
N GLN A 259 16.60 10.63 9.72
CA GLN A 259 16.07 12.00 9.69
C GLN A 259 17.14 13.10 9.65
N TYR A 260 18.37 12.80 10.06
CA TYR A 260 19.51 13.74 10.05
C TYR A 260 20.37 13.64 8.78
N GLY A 261 20.03 12.75 7.84
CA GLY A 261 20.74 12.57 6.57
C GLY A 261 21.92 11.59 6.60
N LYS A 262 22.10 10.85 7.69
CA LYS A 262 23.08 9.75 7.76
C LYS A 262 22.51 8.56 7.00
N MET A 263 23.24 8.01 6.04
CA MET A 263 22.87 6.73 5.41
C MET A 263 22.98 5.60 6.44
N LEU A 264 21.88 4.90 6.66
CA LEU A 264 21.76 3.80 7.63
C LEU A 264 21.96 2.45 6.97
N ALA A 265 21.33 2.24 5.80
CA ALA A 265 21.36 0.97 5.07
C ALA A 265 21.13 1.18 3.57
N THR A 266 21.45 0.13 2.81
CA THR A 266 21.03 -0.05 1.42
C THR A 266 20.53 -1.48 1.26
N ILE A 267 19.48 -1.69 0.45
CA ILE A 267 18.93 -3.01 0.12
C ILE A 267 18.64 -3.13 -1.36
N GLY A 268 18.50 -4.37 -1.82
CA GLY A 268 18.02 -4.68 -3.16
C GLY A 268 19.07 -4.60 -4.25
N GLN A 269 20.35 -4.52 -3.90
CA GLN A 269 21.44 -4.45 -4.86
C GLN A 269 22.08 -5.82 -5.09
N GLY A 270 21.79 -6.43 -6.24
CA GLY A 270 22.27 -7.76 -6.59
C GLY A 270 21.43 -8.41 -7.68
N VAL A 271 21.27 -9.72 -7.63
CA VAL A 271 20.51 -10.56 -8.57
C VAL A 271 19.72 -11.65 -7.84
N GLY A 272 19.50 -11.51 -6.56
CA GLY A 272 18.76 -12.46 -5.71
C GLY A 272 17.31 -12.08 -5.48
N GLU A 273 16.61 -12.89 -4.72
CA GLU A 273 15.27 -12.55 -4.24
C GLU A 273 15.33 -11.26 -3.39
N GLY A 274 14.44 -10.30 -3.69
CA GLY A 274 14.42 -9.00 -3.04
C GLY A 274 15.41 -7.98 -3.62
N ASP A 275 16.19 -8.31 -4.64
CA ASP A 275 17.00 -7.34 -5.37
C ASP A 275 16.20 -6.65 -6.46
N PHE A 276 16.58 -5.43 -6.83
CA PHE A 276 15.83 -4.59 -7.76
C PHE A 276 16.50 -4.51 -9.13
N GLY A 277 15.66 -4.57 -10.17
CA GLY A 277 16.07 -4.18 -11.51
C GLY A 277 16.06 -2.64 -11.67
N LEU A 278 14.89 -2.02 -11.53
CA LEU A 278 14.71 -0.56 -11.65
C LEU A 278 13.65 -0.05 -10.66
N PRO A 279 13.98 0.14 -9.38
CA PRO A 279 13.01 0.59 -8.37
C PRO A 279 12.59 2.04 -8.64
N ARG A 280 11.29 2.32 -8.57
CA ARG A 280 10.72 3.65 -8.84
C ARG A 280 9.90 4.18 -7.68
N GLY A 281 8.62 3.83 -7.59
CA GLY A 281 7.74 4.24 -6.51
C GLY A 281 8.03 3.49 -5.23
N VAL A 282 7.83 4.14 -4.09
CA VAL A 282 7.96 3.55 -2.76
C VAL A 282 6.90 4.12 -1.85
N ALA A 283 6.31 3.27 -1.02
CA ALA A 283 5.36 3.66 0.02
C ALA A 283 5.53 2.77 1.25
N VAL A 284 5.18 3.29 2.43
CA VAL A 284 5.19 2.58 3.69
C VAL A 284 3.82 2.70 4.35
N ASP A 285 3.30 1.61 4.90
CA ASP A 285 2.05 1.64 5.67
C ASP A 285 2.29 1.85 7.17
N ASP A 286 1.19 2.05 7.91
CA ASP A 286 1.23 2.27 9.36
C ASP A 286 1.76 1.04 10.15
N SER A 287 1.85 -0.14 9.53
CA SER A 287 2.42 -1.36 10.14
C SER A 287 3.91 -1.56 9.86
N GLY A 288 4.53 -0.65 9.12
CA GLY A 288 5.94 -0.73 8.72
C GLY A 288 6.18 -1.67 7.54
N ARG A 289 5.16 -1.97 6.73
CA ARG A 289 5.36 -2.67 5.46
C ARG A 289 5.73 -1.66 4.38
N LEU A 290 6.84 -1.92 3.74
CA LEU A 290 7.41 -1.09 2.69
C LEU A 290 7.17 -1.77 1.33
N PHE A 291 6.62 -1.02 0.40
CA PHE A 291 6.26 -1.46 -0.95
C PHE A 291 7.09 -0.68 -1.96
N VAL A 292 7.76 -1.40 -2.84
CA VAL A 292 8.62 -0.80 -3.88
C VAL A 292 8.20 -1.31 -5.24
N ALA A 293 7.78 -0.41 -6.13
CA ALA A 293 7.54 -0.76 -7.53
C ALA A 293 8.87 -1.01 -8.23
N ASP A 294 9.10 -2.25 -8.64
CA ASP A 294 10.24 -2.63 -9.46
C ASP A 294 9.82 -2.66 -10.92
N THR A 295 10.08 -1.55 -11.58
CA THR A 295 9.54 -1.26 -12.91
C THR A 295 10.02 -2.26 -13.96
N SER A 296 11.30 -2.63 -13.95
CA SER A 296 11.85 -3.55 -14.95
C SER A 296 11.52 -5.02 -14.69
N ASP A 297 11.19 -5.35 -13.46
CA ASP A 297 10.82 -6.72 -13.06
C ASP A 297 9.30 -6.92 -13.06
N HIS A 298 8.53 -5.87 -13.42
CA HIS A 298 7.07 -5.91 -13.55
C HIS A 298 6.34 -6.37 -12.28
N GLN A 299 6.86 -6.01 -11.09
CA GLN A 299 6.29 -6.44 -9.82
C GLN A 299 6.45 -5.38 -8.72
N VAL A 300 5.77 -5.59 -7.62
CA VAL A 300 5.95 -4.80 -6.40
C VAL A 300 6.60 -5.69 -5.34
N ARG A 301 7.74 -5.26 -4.81
CA ARG A 301 8.46 -5.95 -3.74
C ARG A 301 8.00 -5.44 -2.38
N VAL A 302 7.84 -6.35 -1.44
CA VAL A 302 7.35 -6.08 -0.09
C VAL A 302 8.45 -6.39 0.91
N TYR A 303 8.68 -5.44 1.81
CA TYR A 303 9.60 -5.57 2.93
C TYR A 303 8.89 -5.21 4.23
N THR A 304 9.45 -5.60 5.36
CA THR A 304 9.05 -5.12 6.69
C THR A 304 10.17 -4.32 7.31
N ILE A 305 9.82 -3.18 7.89
CA ILE A 305 10.70 -2.37 8.73
C ILE A 305 10.58 -2.87 10.16
N ASP A 306 11.69 -3.31 10.73
CA ASP A 306 11.80 -3.67 12.14
C ASP A 306 12.52 -2.51 12.86
N GLU A 307 11.86 -1.89 13.83
CA GLU A 307 12.42 -0.74 14.57
C GLU A 307 13.77 -1.04 15.25
N SER A 308 14.06 -2.32 15.51
CA SER A 308 15.33 -2.75 16.09
C SER A 308 16.47 -2.86 15.08
N LYS A 309 16.18 -2.80 13.76
CA LYS A 309 17.14 -3.02 12.68
C LYS A 309 17.07 -1.91 11.63
N PRO A 310 18.21 -1.38 11.18
CA PRO A 310 18.23 -0.34 10.14
C PRO A 310 17.88 -0.89 8.74
N THR A 311 17.92 -2.21 8.55
CA THR A 311 17.76 -2.86 7.24
C THR A 311 16.40 -3.56 7.18
N PRO A 312 15.48 -3.13 6.30
CA PRO A 312 14.22 -3.83 6.05
C PRO A 312 14.43 -5.29 5.62
N THR A 313 13.51 -6.16 6.01
CA THR A 313 13.55 -7.58 5.67
C THR A 313 12.59 -7.86 4.52
N TYR A 314 13.06 -8.54 3.47
CA TYR A 314 12.24 -8.96 2.34
C TYR A 314 11.18 -9.98 2.76
N VAL A 315 9.95 -9.77 2.31
CA VAL A 315 8.78 -10.63 2.60
C VAL A 315 8.37 -11.42 1.36
N GLY A 316 8.40 -10.78 0.19
CA GLY A 316 7.95 -11.36 -1.07
C GLY A 316 7.67 -10.29 -2.10
N SER A 317 7.10 -10.69 -3.23
CA SER A 317 6.64 -9.79 -4.28
C SER A 317 5.31 -10.25 -4.83
N PHE A 318 4.58 -9.33 -5.46
CA PHE A 318 3.34 -9.62 -6.16
C PHE A 318 3.28 -8.91 -7.50
N GLY A 319 2.43 -9.43 -8.39
CA GLY A 319 2.41 -9.03 -9.79
C GLY A 319 3.47 -9.76 -10.61
N GLU A 320 3.25 -9.78 -11.91
CA GLU A 320 4.14 -10.33 -12.93
C GLU A 320 3.91 -9.56 -14.23
N GLU A 321 4.78 -9.73 -15.22
CA GLU A 321 4.63 -9.08 -16.52
C GLU A 321 3.32 -9.49 -17.21
N GLY A 322 2.50 -8.53 -17.63
CA GLY A 322 1.28 -8.81 -18.36
C GLY A 322 0.26 -7.67 -18.40
N GLN A 323 -0.86 -7.94 -19.10
CA GLN A 323 -1.94 -6.96 -19.32
C GLN A 323 -3.23 -7.32 -18.58
N LEU A 324 -3.30 -8.50 -17.98
CA LEU A 324 -4.47 -8.96 -17.23
C LEU A 324 -4.54 -8.29 -15.85
N ASP A 325 -5.67 -8.40 -15.20
CA ASP A 325 -5.83 -7.99 -13.81
C ASP A 325 -4.88 -8.77 -12.92
N GLY A 326 -4.20 -8.05 -12.01
CA GLY A 326 -3.18 -8.64 -11.14
C GLY A 326 -1.79 -8.77 -11.77
N THR A 327 -1.62 -8.40 -13.05
CA THR A 327 -0.32 -8.32 -13.72
C THR A 327 0.05 -6.88 -14.05
N PHE A 328 1.31 -6.56 -14.28
CA PHE A 328 1.80 -5.20 -14.52
C PHE A 328 2.60 -5.10 -15.82
N GLU A 329 2.55 -3.92 -16.43
CA GLU A 329 3.48 -3.57 -17.50
C GLU A 329 4.17 -2.24 -17.14
N TYR A 330 5.40 -2.33 -16.65
CA TYR A 330 6.23 -1.23 -16.13
C TYR A 330 5.55 -0.46 -14.98
N PRO A 331 5.21 -1.08 -13.84
CA PRO A 331 4.64 -0.39 -12.67
C PRO A 331 5.59 0.73 -12.22
N ASN A 332 5.03 1.87 -11.79
CA ASN A 332 5.85 3.03 -11.45
C ASN A 332 5.57 3.58 -10.06
N GLY A 333 4.45 4.25 -9.82
CA GLY A 333 4.10 4.86 -8.54
C GLY A 333 3.40 3.87 -7.61
N VAL A 334 3.64 4.03 -6.31
CA VAL A 334 2.92 3.31 -5.25
C VAL A 334 2.44 4.32 -4.21
N ALA A 335 1.20 4.17 -3.77
CA ALA A 335 0.64 4.90 -2.63
C ALA A 335 -0.22 3.97 -1.79
N ILE A 336 -0.41 4.33 -0.52
CA ILE A 336 -1.21 3.53 0.42
C ILE A 336 -2.13 4.47 1.19
N ASP A 337 -3.39 4.07 1.37
CA ASP A 337 -4.30 4.76 2.26
C ASP A 337 -4.34 4.10 3.66
N LYS A 338 -5.03 4.73 4.61
CA LYS A 338 -5.16 4.19 5.98
C LYS A 338 -6.13 3.00 6.10
N ARG A 339 -6.76 2.59 5.00
CA ARG A 339 -7.53 1.35 4.91
C ARG A 339 -6.70 0.21 4.35
N ALA A 340 -5.39 0.45 4.13
CA ALA A 340 -4.42 -0.45 3.55
C ALA A 340 -4.71 -0.85 2.08
N HIS A 341 -5.45 -0.01 1.33
CA HIS A 341 -5.46 -0.14 -0.13
C HIS A 341 -4.14 0.38 -0.69
N ILE A 342 -3.55 -0.41 -1.56
CA ILE A 342 -2.29 -0.12 -2.23
C ILE A 342 -2.62 0.25 -3.67
N TYR A 343 -2.31 1.47 -4.07
CA TYR A 343 -2.54 2.01 -5.40
C TYR A 343 -1.25 1.95 -6.19
N ILE A 344 -1.25 1.28 -7.33
CA ILE A 344 -0.07 1.07 -8.16
C ILE A 344 -0.36 1.57 -9.57
N THR A 345 0.44 2.51 -10.06
CA THR A 345 0.35 2.94 -11.46
C THR A 345 0.95 1.87 -12.36
N ASP A 346 0.13 1.31 -13.21
CA ASP A 346 0.47 0.29 -14.20
C ASP A 346 0.63 1.00 -15.55
N ARG A 347 1.84 1.49 -15.77
CA ARG A 347 2.17 2.57 -16.71
C ARG A 347 1.80 2.25 -18.14
N GLU A 348 2.27 1.16 -18.72
CA GLU A 348 2.04 0.83 -20.12
C GLU A 348 0.64 0.19 -20.34
N ASN A 349 0.00 -0.32 -19.28
CA ASN A 349 -1.38 -0.76 -19.31
C ASN A 349 -2.41 0.38 -19.14
N ASN A 350 -1.95 1.64 -18.98
CA ASN A 350 -2.80 2.83 -18.86
C ASN A 350 -3.89 2.72 -17.78
N ARG A 351 -3.52 2.21 -16.61
CA ARG A 351 -4.43 2.03 -15.47
C ARG A 351 -3.72 2.25 -14.13
N VAL A 352 -4.52 2.37 -13.07
CA VAL A 352 -4.04 2.22 -11.68
C VAL A 352 -4.69 0.97 -11.11
N GLN A 353 -3.91 0.05 -10.58
CA GLN A 353 -4.44 -1.11 -9.88
C GLN A 353 -4.54 -0.84 -8.39
N VAL A 354 -5.61 -1.31 -7.77
CA VAL A 354 -5.84 -1.28 -6.33
C VAL A 354 -5.69 -2.70 -5.81
N TRP A 355 -4.89 -2.84 -4.76
CA TRP A 355 -4.58 -4.10 -4.08
C TRP A 355 -4.90 -3.95 -2.59
N GLY A 356 -5.25 -5.05 -1.93
CA GLY A 356 -5.61 -5.10 -0.50
C GLY A 356 -5.18 -6.40 0.17
N TYR A 357 -5.50 -6.55 1.45
CA TYR A 357 -5.18 -7.74 2.26
C TYR A 357 -6.42 -8.55 2.62
#